data_5f4642dc18798de343355413b0bd773b
#
_entry.id   5f4642dc18798de343355413b0bd773b
#
_cell.length_a   1.000
_cell.length_b   1.000
_cell.length_c   1.000
_cell.angle_alpha   90.00
_cell.angle_beta   90.00
_cell.angle_gamma   90.00
#
_symmetry.space_group_name_H-M   'P 1'
#
loop_
_entity.id
_entity.type
_entity.pdbx_description
1 polymer ?
#
loop_
_entity_poly.entity_id
_entity_poly.type
_entity_poly.pdbx_seq_one_letter_code
_entity_poly.pdbx_strand_id
1 'polypeptide(L)'
;MKGILIFLGVVLLCWSCEEDKLDLYKGEGSVYFCYPKVTSEVSNVYMDTTIFSFAMYNVQDTVVRLSVKALGDMVNHERRFKVQVESTTAIAGTNYDELQSEYILPKDSVYGEIPIHIYREGLSDTTVSIELRLVANEYFQQDLPRKIVDKDTIDITRHVLMFTSKLTRPSMWMTSMLGYFSEVKFNFFNQEMGFEPGDRFSADNEIKSSIGNKMIIAKVYFANYLNAIIEAGDPTKMPQDPENSNEADKGYMTFPGVTIPEDWPMASEFKTNN
;
A
#
# COMPACT_ATOMS: atom_id res chain seq x y z
N MET A 1 -52.55 -41.44 -39.19
CA MET A 1 -51.81 -40.26 -39.73
C MET A 1 -51.58 -39.14 -38.68
N LYS A 2 -52.53 -38.86 -37.79
CA LYS A 2 -52.33 -37.80 -36.75
C LYS A 2 -51.19 -38.11 -35.74
N GLY A 3 -50.95 -39.36 -35.34
CA GLY A 3 -49.91 -39.74 -34.40
C GLY A 3 -48.48 -39.61 -34.96
N ILE A 4 -48.28 -39.84 -36.27
CA ILE A 4 -46.99 -39.71 -36.91
C ILE A 4 -46.56 -38.24 -37.07
N LEU A 5 -47.52 -37.34 -37.26
CA LEU A 5 -47.26 -35.88 -37.35
C LEU A 5 -46.84 -35.31 -35.98
N ILE A 6 -47.42 -35.78 -34.89
CA ILE A 6 -47.04 -35.40 -33.54
C ILE A 6 -45.66 -35.91 -33.17
N PHE A 7 -45.33 -37.14 -33.55
CA PHE A 7 -43.99 -37.69 -33.30
C PHE A 7 -42.90 -36.99 -34.08
N LEU A 8 -43.19 -36.64 -35.35
CA LEU A 8 -42.24 -35.88 -36.17
C LEU A 8 -42.03 -34.45 -35.66
N GLY A 9 -43.06 -33.78 -35.05
CA GLY A 9 -42.95 -32.48 -34.41
C GLY A 9 -42.10 -32.49 -33.15
N VAL A 10 -42.17 -33.56 -32.34
CA VAL A 10 -41.34 -33.69 -31.10
C VAL A 10 -39.89 -33.97 -31.43
N VAL A 11 -39.57 -34.74 -32.49
CA VAL A 11 -38.19 -35.00 -32.90
C VAL A 11 -37.50 -33.75 -33.46
N LEU A 12 -38.25 -32.83 -34.11
CA LEU A 12 -37.70 -31.56 -34.62
C LEU A 12 -37.39 -30.56 -33.50
N LEU A 13 -38.01 -30.65 -32.33
CA LEU A 13 -37.74 -29.78 -31.16
C LEU A 13 -36.45 -30.20 -30.39
N CYS A 14 -35.96 -31.41 -30.57
CA CYS A 14 -34.74 -31.90 -29.92
C CYS A 14 -33.44 -31.50 -30.64
N TRP A 15 -33.51 -30.93 -31.82
CA TRP A 15 -32.31 -30.48 -32.56
C TRP A 15 -31.99 -29.02 -32.44
N SER A 16 -32.68 -28.30 -31.57
CA SER A 16 -32.47 -26.85 -31.37
C SER A 16 -31.64 -26.51 -30.13
N CYS A 17 -30.83 -27.45 -29.61
CA CYS A 17 -29.79 -27.13 -28.67
C CYS A 17 -28.44 -27.16 -29.38
N GLU A 18 -28.12 -26.11 -30.14
CA GLU A 18 -26.73 -25.72 -30.32
C GLU A 18 -26.29 -25.19 -28.96
N GLU A 19 -25.39 -25.94 -28.29
CA GLU A 19 -24.59 -25.37 -27.23
C GLU A 19 -23.81 -24.21 -27.87
N ASP A 20 -24.20 -22.98 -27.58
CA ASP A 20 -23.34 -21.83 -27.80
C ASP A 20 -22.05 -22.15 -27.04
N LYS A 21 -21.04 -22.59 -27.79
CA LYS A 21 -19.68 -22.68 -27.28
C LYS A 21 -19.36 -21.25 -26.84
N LEU A 22 -19.32 -21.05 -25.52
CA LEU A 22 -18.74 -19.82 -24.98
C LEU A 22 -17.43 -19.61 -25.72
N ASP A 23 -17.35 -18.58 -26.53
CA ASP A 23 -16.11 -18.19 -27.18
C ASP A 23 -15.12 -17.96 -26.04
N LEU A 24 -14.27 -18.95 -25.80
CA LEU A 24 -13.14 -18.78 -24.92
C LEU A 24 -12.36 -17.60 -25.47
N TYR A 25 -12.18 -16.60 -24.63
CA TYR A 25 -11.37 -15.43 -24.94
C TYR A 25 -10.02 -15.88 -25.51
N LYS A 26 -9.88 -15.84 -26.83
CA LYS A 26 -8.65 -16.13 -27.55
C LYS A 26 -7.84 -14.86 -27.83
N GLY A 27 -8.14 -13.78 -27.10
CA GLY A 27 -7.40 -12.54 -27.20
C GLY A 27 -5.94 -12.76 -26.83
N GLU A 28 -5.05 -12.10 -27.52
CA GLU A 28 -3.65 -12.02 -27.14
C GLU A 28 -3.60 -11.49 -25.70
N GLY A 29 -2.81 -12.15 -24.83
CA GLY A 29 -2.83 -11.88 -23.41
C GLY A 29 -2.52 -10.42 -23.06
N SER A 30 -3.11 -9.91 -22.01
CA SER A 30 -2.76 -8.61 -21.42
C SER A 30 -1.96 -8.81 -20.13
N VAL A 31 -1.10 -7.86 -19.79
CA VAL A 31 -0.41 -7.84 -18.51
C VAL A 31 -0.79 -6.56 -17.77
N TYR A 32 -0.96 -6.65 -16.44
CA TYR A 32 -1.39 -5.54 -15.62
C TYR A 32 -0.69 -5.55 -14.24
N PHE A 33 -0.58 -4.38 -13.62
CA PHE A 33 -0.05 -4.26 -12.27
C PHE A 33 -1.00 -4.87 -11.23
N CYS A 34 -0.44 -5.62 -10.29
CA CYS A 34 -1.18 -6.13 -9.15
C CYS A 34 -1.31 -5.04 -8.09
N TYR A 35 -2.50 -4.45 -7.96
CA TYR A 35 -2.74 -3.48 -6.91
C TYR A 35 -3.12 -4.17 -5.61
N PRO A 36 -2.38 -3.92 -4.52
CA PRO A 36 -2.79 -4.40 -3.21
C PRO A 36 -4.12 -3.73 -2.83
N LYS A 37 -5.06 -4.54 -2.37
CA LYS A 37 -6.28 -4.02 -1.77
C LYS A 37 -5.93 -3.48 -0.39
N VAL A 38 -5.94 -2.18 -0.21
CA VAL A 38 -5.80 -1.56 1.10
C VAL A 38 -7.20 -1.43 1.71
N THR A 39 -7.45 -2.20 2.76
CA THR A 39 -8.64 -2.03 3.58
C THR A 39 -8.36 -0.90 4.55
N SER A 40 -8.85 0.31 4.26
CA SER A 40 -8.86 1.40 5.23
C SER A 40 -10.16 1.36 6.04
N GLU A 41 -10.19 2.03 7.20
CA GLU A 41 -11.42 2.17 8.02
C GLU A 41 -12.58 2.83 7.23
N VAL A 42 -12.29 3.46 6.10
CA VAL A 42 -13.26 4.28 5.35
C VAL A 42 -13.63 3.69 3.99
N SER A 43 -12.73 2.95 3.33
CA SER A 43 -13.02 2.33 2.03
C SER A 43 -11.97 1.29 1.62
N ASN A 44 -12.37 0.34 0.76
CA ASN A 44 -11.45 -0.53 0.05
C ASN A 44 -10.89 0.24 -1.15
N VAL A 45 -9.70 0.82 -1.02
CA VAL A 45 -9.04 1.53 -2.10
C VAL A 45 -7.99 0.62 -2.75
N TYR A 46 -8.05 0.48 -4.06
CA TYR A 46 -6.96 -0.10 -4.84
C TYR A 46 -5.97 1.01 -5.12
N MET A 47 -4.74 0.85 -4.65
CA MET A 47 -3.73 1.89 -4.82
C MET A 47 -2.91 1.60 -6.07
N ASP A 48 -2.99 2.51 -7.05
CA ASP A 48 -2.10 2.57 -8.22
C ASP A 48 -0.72 3.13 -7.87
N THR A 49 -0.47 3.36 -6.60
CA THR A 49 0.75 3.99 -6.08
C THR A 49 1.32 3.18 -4.92
N THR A 50 2.61 2.86 -5.02
CA THR A 50 3.41 2.32 -3.91
C THR A 50 4.24 3.43 -3.31
N ILE A 51 4.18 3.59 -1.98
CA ILE A 51 4.96 4.59 -1.24
C ILE A 51 5.99 3.87 -0.38
N PHE A 52 7.27 4.25 -0.52
CA PHE A 52 8.36 3.76 0.31
C PHE A 52 9.03 4.91 1.07
N SER A 53 9.22 4.73 2.37
CA SER A 53 9.92 5.71 3.22
C SER A 53 11.18 5.10 3.79
N PHE A 54 12.33 5.61 3.39
CA PHE A 54 13.62 5.18 3.93
C PHE A 54 13.75 5.42 5.44
N ALA A 55 13.14 6.50 5.95
CA ALA A 55 13.14 6.78 7.38
C ALA A 55 12.37 5.72 8.18
N MET A 56 11.30 5.16 7.61
CA MET A 56 10.52 4.12 8.26
C MET A 56 11.31 2.82 8.47
N TYR A 57 12.16 2.45 7.50
CA TYR A 57 12.92 1.20 7.52
C TYR A 57 14.37 1.38 7.96
N ASN A 58 14.83 2.63 8.10
CA ASN A 58 16.20 2.98 8.46
C ASN A 58 17.26 2.31 7.58
N VAL A 59 17.02 2.26 6.28
CA VAL A 59 17.93 1.70 5.26
C VAL A 59 18.45 2.79 4.33
N GLN A 60 19.57 2.54 3.66
CA GLN A 60 20.18 3.47 2.69
C GLN A 60 19.74 3.15 1.26
N ASP A 61 19.47 1.90 0.99
CA ASP A 61 18.98 1.41 -0.29
C ASP A 61 18.07 0.20 -0.09
N THR A 62 17.27 -0.12 -1.10
CA THR A 62 16.42 -1.31 -1.11
C THR A 62 15.91 -1.62 -2.51
N VAL A 63 15.43 -2.85 -2.70
CA VAL A 63 14.74 -3.26 -3.93
C VAL A 63 13.24 -3.33 -3.69
N VAL A 64 12.50 -2.40 -4.27
CA VAL A 64 11.03 -2.45 -4.32
C VAL A 64 10.63 -3.35 -5.50
N ARG A 65 9.76 -4.34 -5.25
CA ARG A 65 9.25 -5.24 -6.27
C ARG A 65 7.80 -4.92 -6.58
N LEU A 66 7.54 -4.47 -7.80
CA LEU A 66 6.18 -4.24 -8.27
C LEU A 66 5.70 -5.52 -8.97
N SER A 67 4.64 -6.11 -8.45
CA SER A 67 4.08 -7.33 -9.01
C SER A 67 3.18 -7.04 -10.20
N VAL A 68 3.30 -7.85 -11.25
CA VAL A 68 2.44 -7.84 -12.42
C VAL A 68 1.77 -9.20 -12.60
N LYS A 69 0.62 -9.20 -13.27
CA LYS A 69 -0.11 -10.43 -13.56
C LYS A 69 -0.55 -10.44 -15.02
N ALA A 70 -0.35 -11.57 -15.68
CA ALA A 70 -0.91 -11.80 -17.01
C ALA A 70 -2.36 -12.26 -16.93
N LEU A 71 -3.18 -11.77 -17.85
CA LEU A 71 -4.52 -12.28 -18.14
C LEU A 71 -4.40 -13.42 -19.16
N GLY A 72 -5.10 -14.50 -18.93
CA GLY A 72 -5.09 -15.70 -19.77
C GLY A 72 -4.46 -16.90 -19.08
N ASP A 73 -4.22 -17.96 -19.86
CA ASP A 73 -3.74 -19.23 -19.36
C ASP A 73 -2.24 -19.20 -19.01
N MET A 74 -1.85 -20.08 -18.09
CA MET A 74 -0.45 -20.40 -17.87
C MET A 74 0.11 -21.12 -19.10
N VAL A 75 1.32 -20.74 -19.50
CA VAL A 75 2.01 -21.38 -20.63
C VAL A 75 3.33 -21.98 -20.17
N ASN A 76 3.81 -23.01 -20.87
CA ASN A 76 5.00 -23.77 -20.50
C ASN A 76 6.33 -23.16 -21.00
N HIS A 77 6.31 -21.89 -21.39
CA HIS A 77 7.49 -21.13 -21.83
C HIS A 77 7.52 -19.74 -21.17
N GLU A 78 8.68 -19.13 -21.15
CA GLU A 78 8.85 -17.77 -20.66
C GLU A 78 8.23 -16.78 -21.66
N ARG A 79 7.61 -15.74 -21.12
CA ARG A 79 7.11 -14.58 -21.86
C ARG A 79 7.79 -13.33 -21.34
N ARG A 80 7.98 -12.36 -22.21
CA ARG A 80 8.52 -11.07 -21.79
C ARG A 80 7.41 -10.04 -21.80
N PHE A 81 7.40 -9.16 -20.81
CA PHE A 81 6.53 -7.99 -20.79
C PHE A 81 7.37 -6.72 -20.80
N LYS A 82 6.85 -5.68 -21.44
CA LYS A 82 7.56 -4.43 -21.67
C LYS A 82 7.09 -3.33 -20.74
N VAL A 83 8.06 -2.58 -20.21
CA VAL A 83 7.82 -1.47 -19.28
C VAL A 83 8.49 -0.20 -19.82
N GLN A 84 7.82 0.93 -19.65
CA GLN A 84 8.38 2.26 -19.96
C GLN A 84 8.24 3.15 -18.72
N VAL A 85 9.23 4.01 -18.49
CA VAL A 85 9.11 5.14 -17.58
C VAL A 85 8.34 6.23 -18.33
N GLU A 86 7.12 6.54 -17.89
CA GLU A 86 6.27 7.55 -18.50
C GLU A 86 6.61 8.94 -17.99
N SER A 87 6.87 9.04 -16.69
CA SER A 87 7.31 10.28 -16.05
C SER A 87 8.13 9.97 -14.80
N THR A 88 9.07 10.84 -14.47
CA THR A 88 9.86 10.69 -13.25
C THR A 88 10.33 12.05 -12.72
N THR A 89 10.35 12.17 -11.38
CA THR A 89 11.06 13.22 -10.66
C THR A 89 12.32 12.68 -9.98
N ALA A 90 12.50 11.36 -10.00
CA ALA A 90 13.71 10.70 -9.52
C ALA A 90 14.80 10.73 -10.61
N ILE A 91 16.06 10.72 -10.22
CA ILE A 91 17.22 10.77 -11.11
C ILE A 91 17.81 9.37 -11.22
N ALA A 92 17.79 8.80 -12.43
CA ALA A 92 18.43 7.53 -12.73
C ALA A 92 19.96 7.60 -12.46
N GLY A 93 20.50 6.53 -11.88
CA GLY A 93 21.91 6.48 -11.45
C GLY A 93 22.20 7.20 -10.13
N THR A 94 21.23 7.93 -9.56
CA THR A 94 21.35 8.59 -8.25
C THR A 94 20.29 8.09 -7.28
N ASN A 95 19.00 8.21 -7.64
CA ASN A 95 17.91 7.81 -6.77
C ASN A 95 17.42 6.37 -7.05
N TYR A 96 17.68 5.85 -8.24
CA TYR A 96 17.34 4.49 -8.63
C TYR A 96 18.24 3.99 -9.76
N ASP A 97 18.40 2.67 -9.90
CA ASP A 97 19.09 2.05 -11.04
C ASP A 97 18.25 2.18 -12.30
N GLU A 98 18.91 2.38 -13.44
CA GLU A 98 18.24 2.43 -14.74
C GLU A 98 17.43 1.15 -14.97
N LEU A 99 16.15 1.31 -15.33
CA LEU A 99 15.25 0.20 -15.51
C LEU A 99 15.46 -0.51 -16.83
N GLN A 100 15.30 -1.84 -16.82
CA GLN A 100 15.24 -2.61 -18.06
C GLN A 100 13.93 -2.31 -18.78
N SER A 101 13.97 -2.32 -20.12
CA SER A 101 12.76 -2.13 -20.92
C SER A 101 11.86 -3.37 -20.94
N GLU A 102 12.39 -4.55 -20.61
CA GLU A 102 11.67 -5.82 -20.61
C GLU A 102 12.00 -6.66 -19.39
N TYR A 103 11.00 -7.38 -18.88
CA TYR A 103 11.10 -8.30 -17.74
C TYR A 103 10.48 -9.64 -18.09
N ILE A 104 10.90 -10.68 -17.37
CA ILE A 104 10.46 -12.05 -17.62
C ILE A 104 9.23 -12.37 -16.79
N LEU A 105 8.22 -12.93 -17.43
CA LEU A 105 7.13 -13.65 -16.82
C LEU A 105 7.45 -15.14 -16.92
N PRO A 106 7.74 -15.83 -15.80
CA PRO A 106 8.24 -17.19 -15.82
C PRO A 106 7.28 -18.19 -16.50
N LYS A 107 7.83 -19.26 -17.03
CA LYS A 107 7.02 -20.40 -17.47
C LYS A 107 6.15 -20.92 -16.32
N ASP A 108 5.01 -21.47 -16.64
CA ASP A 108 4.06 -22.04 -15.68
C ASP A 108 3.61 -21.04 -14.60
N SER A 109 3.72 -19.72 -14.90
CA SER A 109 3.29 -18.64 -14.04
C SER A 109 2.47 -17.60 -14.79
N VAL A 110 1.55 -16.98 -14.10
CA VAL A 110 0.87 -15.75 -14.55
C VAL A 110 1.40 -14.51 -13.81
N TYR A 111 2.35 -14.67 -12.89
CA TYR A 111 2.92 -13.59 -12.09
C TYR A 111 4.36 -13.30 -12.51
N GLY A 112 4.68 -12.02 -12.61
CA GLY A 112 6.02 -11.50 -12.82
C GLY A 112 6.29 -10.34 -11.87
N GLU A 113 7.54 -9.86 -11.84
CA GLU A 113 7.95 -8.76 -10.97
C GLU A 113 8.84 -7.78 -11.75
N ILE A 114 8.75 -6.51 -11.34
CA ILE A 114 9.64 -5.43 -11.75
C ILE A 114 10.45 -5.04 -10.51
N PRO A 115 11.68 -5.53 -10.34
CA PRO A 115 12.57 -5.10 -9.27
C PRO A 115 13.13 -3.71 -9.59
N ILE A 116 12.94 -2.77 -8.67
CA ILE A 116 13.44 -1.40 -8.78
C ILE A 116 14.34 -1.15 -7.58
N HIS A 117 15.64 -1.04 -7.81
CA HIS A 117 16.59 -0.68 -6.77
C HIS A 117 16.55 0.83 -6.58
N ILE A 118 16.23 1.28 -5.38
CA ILE A 118 16.10 2.69 -5.01
C ILE A 118 17.09 3.05 -3.91
N TYR A 119 17.55 4.31 -3.92
CA TYR A 119 18.56 4.85 -3.02
C TYR A 119 18.04 6.03 -2.24
N ARG A 120 18.42 6.13 -0.96
CA ARG A 120 18.15 7.29 -0.10
C ARG A 120 18.99 8.50 -0.47
N GLU A 121 20.14 8.27 -1.11
CA GLU A 121 21.06 9.32 -1.51
C GLU A 121 20.39 10.38 -2.38
N GLY A 122 20.66 11.65 -2.11
CA GLY A 122 20.14 12.77 -2.86
C GLY A 122 18.67 13.13 -2.60
N LEU A 123 17.96 12.41 -1.71
CA LEU A 123 16.54 12.71 -1.43
C LEU A 123 16.31 13.95 -0.54
N SER A 124 17.28 14.37 0.27
CA SER A 124 17.27 15.61 1.08
C SER A 124 15.86 16.07 1.53
N ASP A 125 15.13 15.22 2.24
CA ASP A 125 13.74 15.46 2.69
C ASP A 125 12.72 15.70 1.57
N THR A 126 13.05 15.30 0.35
CA THR A 126 12.11 15.34 -0.78
C THR A 126 11.42 14.00 -1.00
N THR A 127 10.28 14.05 -1.69
CA THR A 127 9.61 12.88 -2.23
C THR A 127 9.78 12.89 -3.74
N VAL A 128 10.25 11.77 -4.28
CA VAL A 128 10.40 11.58 -5.72
C VAL A 128 9.51 10.44 -6.19
N SER A 129 9.21 10.40 -7.48
CA SER A 129 8.33 9.41 -8.06
C SER A 129 8.88 8.88 -9.38
N ILE A 130 8.53 7.63 -9.68
CA ILE A 130 8.72 6.99 -10.99
C ILE A 130 7.35 6.47 -11.41
N GLU A 131 6.85 6.97 -12.51
CA GLU A 131 5.62 6.52 -13.14
C GLU A 131 5.94 5.52 -14.22
N LEU A 132 5.40 4.32 -14.10
CA LEU A 132 5.62 3.20 -14.98
C LEU A 132 4.37 2.87 -15.80
N ARG A 133 4.58 2.50 -17.05
CA ARG A 133 3.52 1.99 -17.94
C ARG A 133 3.93 0.67 -18.56
N LEU A 134 3.03 -0.30 -18.47
CA LEU A 134 3.10 -1.54 -19.23
C LEU A 134 2.64 -1.25 -20.67
N VAL A 135 3.44 -1.63 -21.64
CA VAL A 135 3.15 -1.39 -23.06
C VAL A 135 3.07 -2.69 -23.84
N ALA A 136 2.36 -2.66 -24.96
CA ALA A 136 2.21 -3.82 -25.83
C ALA A 136 3.56 -4.32 -26.37
N ASN A 137 3.66 -5.64 -26.57
CA ASN A 137 4.76 -6.30 -27.21
C ASN A 137 4.27 -7.57 -27.95
N GLU A 138 5.16 -8.43 -28.39
CA GLU A 138 4.82 -9.66 -29.11
C GLU A 138 4.00 -10.68 -28.31
N TYR A 139 4.04 -10.61 -26.95
CA TYR A 139 3.33 -11.53 -26.06
C TYR A 139 2.05 -10.93 -25.45
N PHE A 140 1.95 -9.60 -25.39
CA PHE A 140 0.87 -8.91 -24.67
C PHE A 140 0.42 -7.65 -25.42
N GLN A 141 -0.86 -7.58 -25.79
CA GLN A 141 -1.40 -6.49 -26.61
C GLN A 141 -2.02 -5.34 -25.81
N GLN A 142 -2.22 -5.47 -24.50
CA GLN A 142 -2.80 -4.44 -23.63
C GLN A 142 -4.23 -4.00 -24.04
N ASP A 143 -5.05 -4.92 -24.54
CA ASP A 143 -6.41 -4.64 -25.00
C ASP A 143 -7.36 -4.23 -23.88
N LEU A 144 -7.04 -4.57 -22.64
CA LEU A 144 -7.84 -4.30 -21.44
C LEU A 144 -7.07 -3.42 -20.46
N PRO A 145 -6.80 -2.14 -20.77
CA PRO A 145 -5.99 -1.28 -19.91
C PRO A 145 -6.71 -0.83 -18.63
N ARG A 146 -8.03 -1.04 -18.56
CA ARG A 146 -8.86 -0.51 -17.48
C ARG A 146 -9.63 -1.59 -16.76
N LYS A 147 -9.75 -1.41 -15.45
CA LYS A 147 -10.58 -2.24 -14.58
C LYS A 147 -11.59 -1.34 -13.85
N ILE A 148 -12.84 -1.78 -13.80
CA ILE A 148 -13.86 -1.16 -12.98
C ILE A 148 -13.77 -1.76 -11.58
N VAL A 149 -13.61 -0.89 -10.58
CA VAL A 149 -13.59 -1.25 -9.16
C VAL A 149 -14.62 -0.37 -8.46
N ASP A 150 -15.65 -0.99 -7.92
CA ASP A 150 -16.81 -0.31 -7.37
C ASP A 150 -17.45 0.62 -8.40
N LYS A 151 -17.25 1.95 -8.31
CA LYS A 151 -17.76 2.94 -9.24
C LYS A 151 -16.67 3.64 -10.06
N ASP A 152 -15.40 3.33 -9.76
CA ASP A 152 -14.25 3.98 -10.38
C ASP A 152 -13.62 3.10 -11.46
N THR A 153 -13.06 3.73 -12.48
CA THR A 153 -12.30 3.07 -13.52
C THR A 153 -10.81 3.31 -13.30
N ILE A 154 -10.05 2.24 -13.06
CA ILE A 154 -8.61 2.27 -12.77
C ILE A 154 -7.85 1.85 -14.03
N ASP A 155 -6.79 2.60 -14.37
CA ASP A 155 -5.81 2.20 -15.38
C ASP A 155 -4.83 1.19 -14.78
N ILE A 156 -5.03 -0.08 -15.07
CA ILE A 156 -4.23 -1.19 -14.52
C ILE A 156 -2.90 -1.41 -15.24
N THR A 157 -2.62 -0.65 -16.27
CA THR A 157 -1.33 -0.67 -16.99
C THR A 157 -0.34 0.38 -16.48
N ARG A 158 -0.78 1.26 -15.55
CA ARG A 158 0.01 2.34 -14.96
C ARG A 158 0.25 2.07 -13.49
N HIS A 159 1.45 2.38 -13.00
CA HIS A 159 1.77 2.35 -11.56
C HIS A 159 2.77 3.43 -11.21
N VAL A 160 2.59 4.05 -10.04
CA VAL A 160 3.51 5.05 -9.50
C VAL A 160 4.26 4.47 -8.31
N LEU A 161 5.58 4.50 -8.37
CA LEU A 161 6.43 4.28 -7.20
C LEU A 161 6.87 5.65 -6.67
N MET A 162 6.45 5.98 -5.45
CA MET A 162 6.91 7.16 -4.72
C MET A 162 7.85 6.73 -3.61
N PHE A 163 8.95 7.45 -3.43
CA PHE A 163 9.85 7.18 -2.30
C PHE A 163 10.44 8.47 -1.74
N THR A 164 10.75 8.43 -0.44
CA THR A 164 11.13 9.62 0.32
C THR A 164 12.07 9.27 1.47
N SER A 165 12.90 10.22 1.87
CA SER A 165 13.70 10.14 3.10
C SER A 165 12.88 10.55 4.35
N LYS A 166 11.71 11.18 4.17
CA LYS A 166 10.82 11.58 5.27
C LYS A 166 10.08 10.37 5.86
N LEU A 167 9.81 10.45 7.14
CA LEU A 167 8.90 9.52 7.77
C LEU A 167 7.47 9.78 7.28
N THR A 168 6.87 8.76 6.66
CA THR A 168 5.48 8.82 6.23
C THR A 168 4.58 8.05 7.19
N ARG A 169 3.33 8.50 7.34
CA ARG A 169 2.36 7.78 8.17
C ARG A 169 2.20 6.34 7.65
N PRO A 170 2.49 5.32 8.47
CA PRO A 170 2.28 3.93 8.08
C PRO A 170 0.80 3.64 7.79
N SER A 171 0.51 2.79 6.79
CA SER A 171 -0.86 2.38 6.48
C SER A 171 -1.57 1.68 7.65
N MET A 172 -0.78 1.04 8.52
CA MET A 172 -1.26 0.36 9.73
C MET A 172 -1.44 1.30 10.94
N TRP A 173 -1.10 2.60 10.84
CA TRP A 173 -1.33 3.54 11.93
C TRP A 173 -2.83 3.82 12.08
N MET A 174 -3.47 3.14 13.02
CA MET A 174 -4.90 3.30 13.28
C MET A 174 -5.15 4.51 14.19
N THR A 175 -5.75 5.56 13.63
CA THR A 175 -6.07 6.80 14.37
C THR A 175 -7.02 6.55 15.54
N SER A 176 -7.92 5.58 15.44
CA SER A 176 -8.81 5.17 16.52
C SER A 176 -8.09 4.58 17.74
N MET A 177 -6.89 4.02 17.53
CA MET A 177 -6.07 3.40 18.57
C MET A 177 -4.95 4.31 19.06
N LEU A 178 -4.27 5.00 18.16
CA LEU A 178 -3.06 5.76 18.45
C LEU A 178 -3.26 7.28 18.35
N GLY A 179 -4.39 7.74 17.83
CA GLY A 179 -4.67 9.16 17.60
C GLY A 179 -3.93 9.71 16.38
N TYR A 180 -3.65 11.02 16.37
CA TYR A 180 -2.90 11.66 15.31
C TYR A 180 -1.52 11.03 15.10
N PHE A 181 -0.96 11.20 13.91
CA PHE A 181 0.40 10.78 13.57
C PHE A 181 1.34 11.97 13.59
N SER A 182 2.48 11.80 14.25
CA SER A 182 3.66 12.66 14.16
C SER A 182 4.92 11.81 14.17
N GLU A 183 6.05 12.35 13.72
CA GLU A 183 7.33 11.65 13.78
C GLU A 183 7.77 11.43 15.22
N VAL A 184 7.60 12.43 16.08
CA VAL A 184 7.92 12.35 17.51
C VAL A 184 7.13 11.24 18.19
N LYS A 185 5.82 11.21 17.95
CA LYS A 185 4.94 10.19 18.53
C LYS A 185 5.21 8.79 17.98
N PHE A 186 5.53 8.68 16.70
CA PHE A 186 5.90 7.40 16.09
C PHE A 186 7.18 6.84 16.70
N ASN A 187 8.20 7.67 16.90
CA ASN A 187 9.46 7.27 17.51
C ASN A 187 9.26 6.88 18.98
N PHE A 188 8.51 7.68 19.74
CA PHE A 188 8.14 7.38 21.12
C PHE A 188 7.39 6.02 21.22
N PHE A 189 6.39 5.83 20.38
CA PHE A 189 5.64 4.56 20.32
C PHE A 189 6.54 3.36 20.05
N ASN A 190 7.45 3.47 19.07
CA ASN A 190 8.34 2.37 18.74
C ASN A 190 9.35 2.07 19.85
N GLN A 191 9.89 3.10 20.50
CA GLN A 191 10.81 2.95 21.60
C GLN A 191 10.15 2.25 22.79
N GLU A 192 8.99 2.73 23.24
CA GLU A 192 8.28 2.19 24.38
C GLU A 192 7.74 0.77 24.15
N MET A 193 7.33 0.45 22.92
CA MET A 193 6.81 -0.87 22.55
C MET A 193 7.89 -1.86 22.12
N GLY A 194 9.17 -1.45 22.10
CA GLY A 194 10.30 -2.30 21.76
C GLY A 194 10.27 -2.79 20.30
N PHE A 195 9.84 -1.95 19.38
CA PHE A 195 9.91 -2.29 17.94
C PHE A 195 11.29 -1.97 17.39
N GLU A 196 11.89 -2.95 16.71
CA GLU A 196 13.12 -2.73 15.96
C GLU A 196 12.85 -2.00 14.62
N PRO A 197 13.82 -1.21 14.11
CA PRO A 197 13.77 -0.70 12.75
C PRO A 197 13.65 -1.87 11.77
N GLY A 198 12.64 -1.88 10.91
CA GLY A 198 12.38 -3.00 9.98
C GLY A 198 11.18 -3.87 10.35
N ASP A 199 10.88 -4.05 11.65
CA ASP A 199 9.63 -4.68 12.11
C ASP A 199 8.44 -3.72 12.04
N ARG A 200 8.71 -2.49 11.70
CA ARG A 200 7.82 -1.36 11.87
C ARG A 200 6.74 -1.35 10.80
N PHE A 201 5.57 -1.83 11.17
CA PHE A 201 4.37 -1.63 10.35
C PHE A 201 4.50 -2.14 8.90
N SER A 202 5.33 -3.19 8.69
CA SER A 202 5.45 -3.88 7.42
C SER A 202 4.07 -4.31 6.90
N ALA A 203 3.90 -4.28 5.58
CA ALA A 203 2.69 -4.75 4.93
C ALA A 203 2.52 -6.28 4.99
N ASP A 204 3.47 -7.00 5.59
CA ASP A 204 3.46 -8.45 5.69
C ASP A 204 2.32 -8.97 6.58
N ASN A 205 1.59 -9.99 6.08
CA ASN A 205 0.33 -10.44 6.69
C ASN A 205 0.50 -11.08 8.08
N GLU A 206 1.64 -11.71 8.38
CA GLU A 206 1.92 -12.27 9.71
C GLU A 206 2.18 -11.19 10.75
N ILE A 207 2.84 -10.12 10.34
CA ILE A 207 3.12 -8.95 11.19
C ILE A 207 1.85 -8.15 11.46
N LYS A 208 0.89 -8.10 10.52
CA LYS A 208 -0.38 -7.35 10.68
C LYS A 208 -1.18 -7.77 11.92
N SER A 209 -1.34 -9.06 12.19
CA SER A 209 -2.10 -9.52 13.37
C SER A 209 -1.36 -9.23 14.67
N SER A 210 -0.04 -9.38 14.68
CA SER A 210 0.82 -9.05 15.82
C SER A 210 0.80 -7.55 16.13
N ILE A 211 0.90 -6.70 15.11
CA ILE A 211 0.84 -5.24 15.26
C ILE A 211 -0.54 -4.80 15.76
N GLY A 212 -1.63 -5.35 15.24
CA GLY A 212 -2.98 -5.02 15.68
C GLY A 212 -3.17 -5.28 17.18
N ASN A 213 -2.72 -6.43 17.70
CA ASN A 213 -2.76 -6.74 19.12
C ASN A 213 -1.86 -5.80 19.95
N LYS A 214 -0.67 -5.48 19.47
CA LYS A 214 0.23 -4.53 20.13
C LYS A 214 -0.36 -3.11 20.15
N MET A 215 -1.09 -2.68 19.12
CA MET A 215 -1.79 -1.38 19.14
C MET A 215 -2.91 -1.31 20.17
N ILE A 216 -3.67 -2.40 20.37
CA ILE A 216 -4.69 -2.44 21.42
C ILE A 216 -4.05 -2.32 22.80
N ILE A 217 -2.96 -3.05 23.04
CA ILE A 217 -2.18 -2.96 24.28
C ILE A 217 -1.62 -1.55 24.46
N ALA A 218 -1.02 -0.99 23.41
CA ALA A 218 -0.44 0.34 23.41
C ALA A 218 -1.46 1.43 23.76
N LYS A 219 -2.67 1.37 23.19
CA LYS A 219 -3.74 2.32 23.51
C LYS A 219 -4.00 2.39 25.02
N VAL A 220 -4.14 1.24 25.67
CA VAL A 220 -4.41 1.17 27.11
C VAL A 220 -3.17 1.59 27.92
N TYR A 221 -2.00 1.09 27.52
CA TYR A 221 -0.74 1.41 28.19
C TYR A 221 -0.44 2.91 28.19
N PHE A 222 -0.47 3.56 27.02
CA PHE A 222 -0.15 4.98 26.92
C PHE A 222 -1.21 5.88 27.55
N ALA A 223 -2.49 5.52 27.45
CA ALA A 223 -3.54 6.27 28.13
C ALA A 223 -3.32 6.23 29.66
N ASN A 224 -3.05 5.06 30.24
CA ASN A 224 -2.78 4.92 31.67
C ASN A 224 -1.49 5.62 32.09
N TYR A 225 -0.42 5.46 31.31
CA TYR A 225 0.87 6.09 31.58
C TYR A 225 0.77 7.63 31.61
N LEU A 226 0.15 8.23 30.60
CA LEU A 226 0.01 9.68 30.51
C LEU A 226 -0.99 10.24 31.54
N ASN A 227 -2.09 9.54 31.79
CA ASN A 227 -3.05 9.94 32.83
C ASN A 227 -2.43 9.90 34.22
N ALA A 228 -1.54 8.95 34.53
CA ALA A 228 -0.82 8.92 35.80
C ALA A 228 0.10 10.14 35.98
N ILE A 229 0.72 10.66 34.90
CA ILE A 229 1.49 11.91 34.95
C ILE A 229 0.55 13.10 35.23
N ILE A 230 -0.62 13.14 34.61
CA ILE A 230 -1.63 14.17 34.82
C ILE A 230 -2.13 14.16 36.26
N GLU A 231 -2.44 12.98 36.79
CA GLU A 231 -2.86 12.81 38.19
C GLU A 231 -1.78 13.24 39.21
N ALA A 232 -0.51 13.03 38.87
CA ALA A 232 0.61 13.51 39.66
C ALA A 232 0.80 15.05 39.64
N GLY A 233 0.14 15.74 38.69
CA GLY A 233 0.17 17.20 38.57
C GLY A 233 1.52 17.78 38.13
N ASP A 234 2.34 16.98 37.43
CA ASP A 234 3.68 17.41 36.98
C ASP A 234 3.78 17.47 35.46
N PRO A 235 3.44 18.62 34.85
CA PRO A 235 3.47 18.78 33.39
C PRO A 235 4.87 18.66 32.79
N THR A 236 5.94 18.77 33.60
CA THR A 236 7.31 18.65 33.08
C THR A 236 7.69 17.23 32.68
N LYS A 237 6.96 16.25 33.19
CA LYS A 237 7.14 14.81 32.85
C LYS A 237 6.33 14.38 31.65
N MET A 238 5.40 15.20 31.19
CA MET A 238 4.57 14.88 30.05
C MET A 238 5.38 14.95 28.74
N PRO A 239 5.38 13.89 27.92
CA PRO A 239 6.06 13.94 26.62
C PRO A 239 5.53 15.09 25.77
N GLN A 240 6.46 15.83 25.15
CA GLN A 240 6.12 16.93 24.25
C GLN A 240 6.02 16.43 22.81
N ASP A 241 5.10 17.02 22.07
CA ASP A 241 4.98 16.78 20.64
C ASP A 241 4.65 18.07 19.88
N PRO A 242 5.68 18.77 19.40
CA PRO A 242 5.49 20.04 18.70
C PRO A 242 4.73 19.90 17.37
N GLU A 243 4.59 18.67 16.84
CA GLU A 243 3.80 18.41 15.64
C GLU A 243 2.31 18.23 15.94
N ASN A 244 1.92 18.16 17.23
CA ASN A 244 0.51 18.06 17.60
C ASN A 244 -0.22 19.37 17.30
N SER A 245 -1.06 19.38 16.28
CA SER A 245 -1.83 20.53 15.84
C SER A 245 -3.12 20.79 16.64
N ASN A 246 -3.46 19.91 17.60
CA ASN A 246 -4.62 20.11 18.45
C ASN A 246 -4.30 21.14 19.55
N GLU A 247 -4.88 22.33 19.47
CA GLU A 247 -4.67 23.40 20.44
C GLU A 247 -5.01 23.00 21.88
N ALA A 248 -6.01 22.13 22.08
CA ALA A 248 -6.41 21.65 23.39
C ALA A 248 -5.31 20.79 24.07
N ASP A 249 -4.47 20.15 23.27
CA ASP A 249 -3.37 19.32 23.77
C ASP A 249 -2.10 20.16 24.12
N LYS A 250 -2.10 21.45 23.81
CA LYS A 250 -1.07 22.43 24.23
C LYS A 250 0.38 22.03 23.85
N GLY A 251 0.57 21.24 22.80
CA GLY A 251 1.87 20.75 22.36
C GLY A 251 2.37 19.54 23.16
N TYR A 252 1.56 18.93 24.01
CA TYR A 252 1.87 17.66 24.63
C TYR A 252 1.44 16.49 23.72
N MET A 253 2.15 15.38 23.89
CA MET A 253 1.78 14.13 23.22
C MET A 253 0.54 13.54 23.89
N THR A 254 -0.49 13.25 23.10
CA THR A 254 -1.72 12.62 23.57
C THR A 254 -2.03 11.34 22.81
N PHE A 255 -2.71 10.43 23.48
CA PHE A 255 -3.29 9.21 22.91
C PHE A 255 -4.80 9.22 23.19
N PRO A 256 -5.63 8.43 22.47
CA PRO A 256 -7.05 8.37 22.74
C PRO A 256 -7.35 7.99 24.22
N GLY A 257 -8.12 8.83 24.89
CA GLY A 257 -8.42 8.70 26.33
C GLY A 257 -7.55 9.55 27.25
N VAL A 258 -6.69 10.40 26.68
CA VAL A 258 -5.88 11.39 27.42
C VAL A 258 -6.43 12.79 27.14
N THR A 259 -6.63 13.58 28.20
CA THR A 259 -7.05 14.98 28.10
C THR A 259 -6.15 15.85 28.97
N ILE A 260 -5.53 16.84 28.34
CA ILE A 260 -4.64 17.77 29.05
C ILE A 260 -5.46 18.74 29.91
N PRO A 261 -5.10 18.96 31.18
CA PRO A 261 -5.80 19.91 32.05
C PRO A 261 -5.77 21.34 31.50
N GLU A 262 -6.87 22.06 31.67
CA GLU A 262 -7.00 23.44 31.16
C GLU A 262 -6.03 24.42 31.84
N ASP A 263 -5.64 24.17 33.07
CA ASP A 263 -4.72 24.97 33.86
C ASP A 263 -3.24 24.68 33.60
N TRP A 264 -2.93 23.64 32.78
CA TRP A 264 -1.56 23.35 32.43
C TRP A 264 -1.00 24.39 31.44
N PRO A 265 0.30 24.75 31.59
CA PRO A 265 0.97 25.64 30.62
C PRO A 265 1.13 24.98 29.27
N MET A 266 1.51 25.77 28.26
CA MET A 266 1.92 25.20 26.96
C MET A 266 3.21 24.40 27.12
N ALA A 267 3.33 23.26 26.42
CA ALA A 267 4.53 22.43 26.46
C ALA A 267 5.80 23.22 26.06
N SER A 268 5.65 24.18 25.16
CA SER A 268 6.75 25.06 24.71
C SER A 268 7.31 26.00 25.80
N GLU A 269 6.62 26.15 26.93
CA GLU A 269 7.11 26.94 28.05
C GLU A 269 8.20 26.22 28.84
N PHE A 270 8.26 24.89 28.73
CA PHE A 270 9.35 24.12 29.30
C PHE A 270 10.49 24.03 28.30
N LYS A 271 11.58 24.76 28.54
CA LYS A 271 12.80 24.63 27.75
C LYS A 271 13.32 23.21 27.92
N THR A 272 13.38 22.44 26.85
CA THR A 272 14.15 21.20 26.79
C THR A 272 15.61 21.58 27.04
N ASN A 273 16.12 21.29 28.23
CA ASN A 273 17.55 21.29 28.46
C ASN A 273 18.12 20.06 27.74
N ASN A 274 18.50 20.24 26.47
CA ASN A 274 19.33 19.31 25.72
C ASN A 274 20.81 19.51 26.10
#